data_f1b6e8d7ea851da9b5ec106fd012424e
#
_entry.id   f1b6e8d7ea851da9b5ec106fd012424e
#
_cell.length_a   1.000
_cell.length_b   1.000
_cell.length_c   1.000
_cell.angle_alpha   90.00
_cell.angle_beta   90.00
_cell.angle_gamma   90.00
#
_symmetry.space_group_name_H-M   'P 1'
#
loop_
_entity.id
_entity.type
_entity.pdbx_description
1 polymer ?
#
loop_
_entity_poly.entity_id
_entity_poly.type
_entity_poly.pdbx_seq_one_letter_code
_entity_poly.pdbx_strand_id
1 'polypeptide(L)'
;MALLKVNFFSNALGMAMQMDVILPEGNQGVGVAAKPLWDGKEPLPVLYLLHGASDDNTIWQRRTSIERYVADKKLAVVMPNAHLSMYSNQYLGFNFFDFIAYEVPEFCQKYFKVSDRREDNFIAGLSMGGYGTLKIGMSCGDRFSYAASLSGACDRAGTIPEAARSCSSLQELEDLRPKLTQMEYDMVRRMFIT
;
A
#
# COMPACT_ATOMS: atom_id res chain seq x y z
N MET A 1 14.11 17.02 2.89
CA MET A 1 13.13 15.92 3.07
C MET A 1 13.50 15.16 4.32
N ALA A 2 12.56 14.96 5.23
CA ALA A 2 12.74 14.08 6.37
C ALA A 2 12.25 12.67 5.98
N LEU A 3 13.09 11.66 6.13
CA LEU A 3 12.71 10.25 5.99
C LEU A 3 12.59 9.62 7.37
N LEU A 4 11.38 9.17 7.69
CA LEU A 4 11.06 8.55 8.98
C LEU A 4 10.82 7.05 8.78
N LYS A 5 11.45 6.24 9.60
CA LYS A 5 11.18 4.79 9.71
C LYS A 5 10.29 4.57 10.92
N VAL A 6 9.08 4.13 10.66
CA VAL A 6 8.01 4.06 11.66
C VAL A 6 7.68 2.61 11.96
N ASN A 7 7.77 2.26 13.24
CA ASN A 7 7.27 0.99 13.76
C ASN A 7 6.10 1.29 14.68
N PHE A 8 5.00 0.60 14.49
CA PHE A 8 3.80 0.80 15.29
C PHE A 8 2.99 -0.49 15.40
N PHE A 9 2.16 -0.59 16.42
CA PHE A 9 1.25 -1.72 16.57
C PHE A 9 -0.03 -1.47 15.77
N SER A 10 -0.34 -2.39 14.86
CA SER A 10 -1.58 -2.38 14.11
C SER A 10 -2.67 -3.13 14.86
N ASN A 11 -3.80 -2.48 15.10
CA ASN A 11 -4.97 -3.11 15.68
C ASN A 11 -5.71 -3.98 14.66
N ALA A 12 -5.75 -3.56 13.39
CA ALA A 12 -6.37 -4.33 12.31
C ALA A 12 -5.68 -5.69 12.09
N LEU A 13 -4.35 -5.74 12.32
CA LEU A 13 -3.54 -6.93 12.11
C LEU A 13 -3.16 -7.65 13.41
N GLY A 14 -3.32 -7.01 14.57
CA GLY A 14 -2.91 -7.56 15.86
C GLY A 14 -1.39 -7.76 16.01
N MET A 15 -0.57 -7.02 15.27
CA MET A 15 0.89 -7.16 15.29
C MET A 15 1.62 -5.84 15.03
N ALA A 16 2.93 -5.81 15.33
CA ALA A 16 3.79 -4.68 14.99
C ALA A 16 4.02 -4.63 13.47
N MET A 17 3.83 -3.44 12.90
CA MET A 17 3.99 -3.16 11.48
C MET A 17 4.99 -2.04 11.24
N GLN A 18 5.45 -1.93 10.00
CA GLN A 18 6.42 -0.93 9.58
C GLN A 18 5.89 -0.12 8.40
N MET A 19 6.28 1.15 8.37
CA MET A 19 6.15 2.00 7.20
C MET A 19 7.29 3.01 7.14
N ASP A 20 7.63 3.47 5.95
CA ASP A 20 8.51 4.60 5.73
C ASP A 20 7.67 5.83 5.35
N VAL A 21 8.02 7.00 5.90
CA VAL A 21 7.28 8.24 5.66
C VAL A 21 8.26 9.33 5.22
N ILE A 22 7.97 9.98 4.12
CA ILE A 22 8.72 11.14 3.64
C ILE A 22 7.89 12.39 3.93
N LEU A 23 8.50 13.37 4.64
CA LEU A 23 7.89 14.66 4.91
C LEU A 23 8.69 15.80 4.26
N PRO A 24 8.03 16.85 3.75
CA PRO A 24 8.72 17.98 3.14
C PRO A 24 9.42 18.84 4.20
N GLU A 25 10.70 19.20 3.95
CA GLU A 25 11.45 20.14 4.79
C GLU A 25 11.79 21.45 4.08
N GLY A 26 11.77 21.46 2.76
CA GLY A 26 12.24 22.55 1.91
C GLY A 26 13.63 22.31 1.34
N ASN A 27 14.06 23.18 0.45
CA ASN A 27 15.39 23.10 -0.16
C ASN A 27 16.46 23.43 0.88
N GLN A 28 17.27 22.43 1.18
CA GLN A 28 18.44 22.57 2.02
C GLN A 28 19.69 22.37 1.16
N GLY A 29 20.51 23.41 1.05
CA GLY A 29 21.80 23.35 0.39
C GLY A 29 22.83 24.15 1.19
N VAL A 30 24.09 23.73 1.10
CA VAL A 30 25.19 24.47 1.75
C VAL A 30 25.24 25.89 1.21
N GLY A 31 25.13 26.89 2.10
CA GLY A 31 25.19 28.30 1.75
C GLY A 31 23.91 28.90 1.14
N VAL A 32 22.82 28.15 1.08
CA VAL A 32 21.50 28.65 0.63
C VAL A 32 20.57 28.75 1.84
N ALA A 33 19.95 29.91 2.03
CA ALA A 33 18.93 30.08 3.05
C ALA A 33 17.73 29.19 2.66
N ALA A 34 17.52 28.11 3.40
CA ALA A 34 16.41 27.21 3.15
C ALA A 34 15.08 27.91 3.44
N LYS A 35 14.21 28.00 2.44
CA LYS A 35 12.82 28.36 2.66
C LYS A 35 12.06 27.06 2.89
N PRO A 36 11.44 26.86 4.07
CA PRO A 36 10.68 25.65 4.32
C PRO A 36 9.51 25.53 3.33
N LEU A 37 9.33 24.37 2.75
CA LEU A 37 8.17 24.07 1.89
C LEU A 37 6.87 23.99 2.69
N TRP A 38 7.01 23.66 3.97
CA TRP A 38 5.89 23.51 4.88
C TRP A 38 6.25 24.12 6.24
N ASP A 39 5.36 24.92 6.78
CA ASP A 39 5.54 25.64 8.05
C ASP A 39 4.90 24.91 9.25
N GLY A 40 4.39 23.70 9.05
CA GLY A 40 3.76 22.89 10.08
C GLY A 40 2.33 23.32 10.45
N LYS A 41 1.74 24.33 9.81
CA LYS A 41 0.42 24.84 10.18
C LYS A 41 -0.71 24.09 9.49
N GLU A 42 -0.65 24.00 8.16
CA GLU A 42 -1.67 23.32 7.37
C GLU A 42 -1.38 21.84 7.24
N PRO A 43 -2.41 20.97 7.27
CA PRO A 43 -2.23 19.55 6.96
C PRO A 43 -1.63 19.35 5.57
N LEU A 44 -0.79 18.33 5.43
CA LEU A 44 -0.13 17.99 4.16
C LEU A 44 -1.03 17.10 3.29
N PRO A 45 -1.12 17.36 1.99
CA PRO A 45 -1.55 16.33 1.05
C PRO A 45 -0.66 15.09 1.19
N VAL A 46 -1.22 13.90 0.94
CA VAL A 46 -0.53 12.63 1.16
C VAL A 46 -0.70 11.65 0.01
N LEU A 47 0.40 11.04 -0.38
CA LEU A 47 0.45 9.90 -1.31
C LEU A 47 0.76 8.62 -0.53
N TYR A 48 -0.18 7.68 -0.51
CA TYR A 48 0.03 6.31 -0.05
C TYR A 48 0.58 5.51 -1.21
N LEU A 49 1.82 5.00 -1.08
CA LEU A 49 2.57 4.38 -2.17
C LEU A 49 2.82 2.91 -1.86
N LEU A 50 2.11 2.03 -2.55
CA LEU A 50 2.00 0.61 -2.27
C LEU A 50 3.04 -0.21 -3.03
N HIS A 51 3.72 -1.13 -2.33
CA HIS A 51 4.76 -1.98 -2.90
C HIS A 51 4.21 -3.20 -3.67
N GLY A 52 5.07 -3.82 -4.49
CA GLY A 52 4.77 -5.04 -5.23
C GLY A 52 4.91 -6.32 -4.39
N ALA A 53 4.58 -7.46 -4.99
CA ALA A 53 4.81 -8.77 -4.37
C ALA A 53 6.31 -8.99 -4.12
N SER A 54 6.65 -9.61 -2.99
CA SER A 54 8.03 -9.88 -2.54
C SER A 54 8.85 -8.62 -2.19
N ASP A 55 8.23 -7.45 -2.17
CA ASP A 55 8.80 -6.19 -1.73
C ASP A 55 8.33 -5.83 -0.30
N ASP A 56 8.77 -4.67 0.18
CA ASP A 56 8.41 -4.11 1.48
C ASP A 56 8.30 -2.57 1.43
N ASN A 57 8.13 -1.92 2.57
CA ASN A 57 8.05 -0.45 2.70
C ASN A 57 9.27 0.30 2.17
N THR A 58 10.42 -0.34 1.98
CA THR A 58 11.67 0.31 1.56
C THR A 58 11.86 0.36 0.05
N ILE A 59 11.07 -0.41 -0.72
CA ILE A 59 11.36 -0.67 -2.13
C ILE A 59 11.35 0.59 -2.98
N TRP A 60 10.43 1.51 -2.74
CA TRP A 60 10.33 2.74 -3.50
C TRP A 60 11.55 3.64 -3.35
N GLN A 61 12.15 3.67 -2.15
CA GLN A 61 13.41 4.38 -1.90
C GLN A 61 14.60 3.67 -2.54
N ARG A 62 14.64 2.34 -2.46
CA ARG A 62 15.78 1.53 -2.93
C ARG A 62 15.86 1.42 -4.44
N ARG A 63 14.73 1.47 -5.16
CA ARG A 63 14.66 1.23 -6.61
C ARG A 63 14.17 2.42 -7.42
N THR A 64 13.84 3.54 -6.75
CA THR A 64 13.42 4.77 -7.44
C THR A 64 14.08 6.00 -6.82
N SER A 65 13.87 7.15 -7.43
CA SER A 65 14.27 8.44 -6.88
C SER A 65 13.10 9.16 -6.20
N ILE A 66 12.27 8.44 -5.44
CA ILE A 66 11.03 8.99 -4.86
C ILE A 66 11.29 10.26 -4.04
N GLU A 67 12.33 10.29 -3.21
CA GLU A 67 12.69 11.47 -2.42
C GLU A 67 13.02 12.68 -3.33
N ARG A 68 13.73 12.46 -4.42
CA ARG A 68 14.04 13.51 -5.41
C ARG A 68 12.78 14.01 -6.12
N TYR A 69 11.86 13.11 -6.47
CA TYR A 69 10.64 13.47 -7.19
C TYR A 69 9.69 14.35 -6.36
N VAL A 70 9.75 14.23 -5.05
CA VAL A 70 8.90 15.01 -4.14
C VAL A 70 9.66 16.09 -3.38
N ALA A 71 10.95 16.29 -3.67
CA ALA A 71 11.83 17.21 -2.91
C ALA A 71 11.36 18.67 -2.91
N ASP A 72 10.69 19.10 -3.98
CA ASP A 72 10.16 20.46 -4.16
C ASP A 72 8.65 20.56 -3.96
N LYS A 73 8.00 19.48 -3.48
CA LYS A 73 6.55 19.39 -3.34
C LYS A 73 6.11 19.46 -1.88
N LYS A 74 5.02 20.17 -1.62
CA LYS A 74 4.33 20.16 -0.34
C LYS A 74 3.46 18.89 -0.27
N LEU A 75 4.11 17.73 -0.14
CA LEU A 75 3.47 16.41 -0.21
C LEU A 75 4.15 15.46 0.77
N ALA A 76 3.37 14.78 1.59
CA ALA A 76 3.83 13.62 2.36
C ALA A 76 3.74 12.36 1.49
N VAL A 77 4.69 11.42 1.65
CA VAL A 77 4.63 10.09 1.02
C VAL A 77 4.67 9.04 2.11
N VAL A 78 3.70 8.14 2.12
CA VAL A 78 3.57 7.06 3.09
C VAL A 78 3.72 5.72 2.36
N MET A 79 4.69 4.94 2.76
CA MET A 79 5.04 3.66 2.14
C MET A 79 4.88 2.54 3.19
N PRO A 80 3.67 1.96 3.34
CA PRO A 80 3.41 0.91 4.32
C PRO A 80 3.93 -0.44 3.84
N ASN A 81 4.31 -1.31 4.78
CA ASN A 81 4.55 -2.71 4.51
C ASN A 81 3.23 -3.48 4.56
N ALA A 82 2.92 -4.21 3.50
CA ALA A 82 1.72 -5.03 3.40
C ALA A 82 2.02 -6.52 3.13
N HIS A 83 3.28 -6.92 3.20
CA HIS A 83 3.70 -8.30 2.91
C HIS A 83 3.10 -8.83 1.59
N LEU A 84 2.77 -10.12 1.52
CA LEU A 84 2.14 -10.77 0.35
C LEU A 84 0.61 -10.82 0.47
N SER A 85 -0.01 -9.78 1.02
CA SER A 85 -1.42 -9.77 1.40
C SER A 85 -2.41 -9.57 0.25
N MET A 86 -1.94 -9.21 -0.95
CA MET A 86 -2.80 -8.72 -2.03
C MET A 86 -3.69 -7.52 -1.61
N TYR A 87 -3.31 -6.82 -0.54
CA TYR A 87 -4.11 -5.70 0.02
C TYR A 87 -5.57 -6.10 0.29
N SER A 88 -5.76 -7.31 0.82
CA SER A 88 -7.08 -7.91 1.04
C SER A 88 -7.24 -8.33 2.50
N ASN A 89 -8.48 -8.26 3.01
CA ASN A 89 -8.81 -8.93 4.25
C ASN A 89 -8.87 -10.44 3.99
N GLN A 90 -8.31 -11.21 4.89
CA GLN A 90 -8.16 -12.65 4.76
C GLN A 90 -9.25 -13.36 5.60
N TYR A 91 -9.88 -14.39 5.04
CA TYR A 91 -10.95 -15.11 5.74
C TYR A 91 -10.46 -15.81 7.04
N LEU A 92 -9.27 -16.40 6.99
CA LEU A 92 -8.61 -17.05 8.14
C LEU A 92 -7.26 -16.40 8.46
N GLY A 93 -7.11 -15.09 8.24
CA GLY A 93 -5.84 -14.40 8.39
C GLY A 93 -6.00 -12.95 8.81
N PHE A 94 -5.21 -12.08 8.21
CA PHE A 94 -5.08 -10.69 8.62
C PHE A 94 -5.87 -9.72 7.75
N ASN A 95 -6.34 -8.63 8.32
CA ASN A 95 -7.19 -7.64 7.66
C ASN A 95 -6.36 -6.53 6.98
N PHE A 96 -5.56 -6.90 5.97
CA PHE A 96 -4.67 -5.95 5.29
C PHE A 96 -5.41 -4.88 4.48
N PHE A 97 -6.63 -5.13 4.00
CA PHE A 97 -7.42 -4.09 3.37
C PHE A 97 -7.75 -2.98 4.40
N ASP A 98 -8.27 -3.37 5.56
CA ASP A 98 -8.63 -2.41 6.62
C ASP A 98 -7.39 -1.69 7.16
N PHE A 99 -6.28 -2.39 7.28
CA PHE A 99 -5.00 -1.80 7.68
C PHE A 99 -4.58 -0.67 6.74
N ILE A 100 -4.58 -0.91 5.42
CA ILE A 100 -4.11 0.09 4.44
C ILE A 100 -5.16 1.15 4.15
N ALA A 101 -6.44 0.79 4.04
CA ALA A 101 -7.50 1.71 3.65
C ALA A 101 -7.95 2.65 4.79
N TYR A 102 -7.80 2.20 6.03
CA TYR A 102 -8.32 2.93 7.20
C TYR A 102 -7.24 3.22 8.23
N GLU A 103 -6.60 2.20 8.81
CA GLU A 103 -5.70 2.37 9.95
C GLU A 103 -4.44 3.18 9.62
N VAL A 104 -3.78 2.91 8.49
CA VAL A 104 -2.59 3.69 8.06
C VAL A 104 -2.92 5.17 7.85
N PRO A 105 -3.99 5.56 7.11
CA PRO A 105 -4.41 6.95 7.02
C PRO A 105 -4.71 7.60 8.37
N GLU A 106 -5.48 6.95 9.22
CA GLU A 106 -5.83 7.47 10.55
C GLU A 106 -4.59 7.67 11.45
N PHE A 107 -3.66 6.72 11.40
CA PHE A 107 -2.38 6.85 12.08
C PHE A 107 -1.59 8.07 11.57
N CYS A 108 -1.50 8.23 10.25
CA CYS A 108 -0.75 9.32 9.64
C CYS A 108 -1.38 10.70 9.94
N GLN A 109 -2.69 10.80 9.89
CA GLN A 109 -3.43 12.02 10.27
C GLN A 109 -3.14 12.41 11.72
N LYS A 110 -3.13 11.42 12.62
CA LYS A 110 -2.88 11.64 14.04
C LYS A 110 -1.44 12.09 14.35
N TYR A 111 -0.44 11.49 13.70
CA TYR A 111 0.96 11.65 14.09
C TYR A 111 1.79 12.53 13.15
N PHE A 112 1.42 12.66 11.87
CA PHE A 112 2.21 13.36 10.84
C PHE A 112 1.51 14.59 10.25
N LYS A 113 0.35 14.96 10.80
CA LYS A 113 -0.43 16.11 10.34
C LYS A 113 -0.69 16.09 8.83
N VAL A 114 -1.04 14.94 8.30
CA VAL A 114 -1.53 14.82 6.93
C VAL A 114 -3.03 15.11 6.87
N SER A 115 -3.52 15.53 5.71
CA SER A 115 -4.90 15.92 5.50
C SER A 115 -5.84 14.70 5.53
N ASP A 116 -7.02 14.89 6.11
CA ASP A 116 -8.15 13.96 6.07
C ASP A 116 -9.12 14.21 4.91
N ARG A 117 -8.93 15.34 4.18
CA ARG A 117 -9.79 15.70 3.06
C ARG A 117 -9.52 14.79 1.87
N ARG A 118 -10.59 14.32 1.24
CA ARG A 118 -10.50 13.43 0.07
C ARG A 118 -9.59 13.97 -1.02
N GLU A 119 -9.72 15.26 -1.35
CA GLU A 119 -8.96 15.93 -2.42
C GLU A 119 -7.45 15.94 -2.21
N ASP A 120 -7.00 15.77 -0.99
CA ASP A 120 -5.57 15.75 -0.59
C ASP A 120 -5.02 14.34 -0.42
N ASN A 121 -5.84 13.30 -0.58
CA ASN A 121 -5.42 11.92 -0.38
C ASN A 121 -5.33 11.18 -1.71
N PHE A 122 -4.15 10.65 -2.00
CA PHE A 122 -3.80 9.95 -3.23
C PHE A 122 -3.27 8.55 -2.90
N ILE A 123 -3.56 7.58 -3.76
CA ILE A 123 -3.04 6.23 -3.62
C ILE A 123 -2.44 5.77 -4.94
N ALA A 124 -1.24 5.17 -4.90
CA ALA A 124 -0.58 4.60 -6.07
C ALA A 124 0.17 3.33 -5.68
N GLY A 125 0.47 2.49 -6.65
CA GLY A 125 1.22 1.26 -6.36
C GLY A 125 1.64 0.48 -7.58
N LEU A 126 2.60 -0.41 -7.38
CA LEU A 126 3.21 -1.24 -8.42
C LEU A 126 2.77 -2.70 -8.30
N SER A 127 2.40 -3.35 -9.42
CA SER A 127 2.12 -4.79 -9.48
C SER A 127 1.02 -5.20 -8.49
N MET A 128 1.33 -5.98 -7.45
CA MET A 128 0.40 -6.26 -6.34
C MET A 128 -0.14 -4.96 -5.72
N GLY A 129 0.72 -3.94 -5.52
CA GLY A 129 0.32 -2.62 -5.05
C GLY A 129 -0.56 -1.87 -6.06
N GLY A 130 -0.35 -2.08 -7.36
CA GLY A 130 -1.23 -1.55 -8.41
C GLY A 130 -2.64 -2.14 -8.34
N TYR A 131 -2.76 -3.45 -8.08
CA TYR A 131 -4.03 -4.09 -7.79
C TYR A 131 -4.66 -3.51 -6.51
N GLY A 132 -3.90 -3.45 -5.42
CA GLY A 132 -4.36 -2.88 -4.14
C GLY A 132 -4.84 -1.44 -4.28
N THR A 133 -4.14 -0.64 -5.07
CA THR A 133 -4.50 0.75 -5.37
C THR A 133 -5.88 0.86 -6.01
N LEU A 134 -6.17 0.07 -7.05
CA LEU A 134 -7.49 0.09 -7.68
C LEU A 134 -8.56 -0.47 -6.76
N LYS A 135 -8.28 -1.58 -6.08
CA LYS A 135 -9.22 -2.17 -5.12
C LYS A 135 -9.61 -1.17 -4.04
N ILE A 136 -8.63 -0.54 -3.38
CA ILE A 136 -8.88 0.42 -2.30
C ILE A 136 -9.50 1.72 -2.85
N GLY A 137 -8.92 2.29 -3.90
CA GLY A 137 -9.41 3.54 -4.49
C GLY A 137 -10.84 3.45 -5.00
N MET A 138 -11.25 2.31 -5.57
CA MET A 138 -12.63 2.09 -6.02
C MET A 138 -13.59 1.77 -4.86
N SER A 139 -13.12 1.05 -3.84
CA SER A 139 -13.95 0.70 -2.67
C SER A 139 -14.11 1.85 -1.68
N CYS A 140 -13.13 2.76 -1.62
CA CYS A 140 -13.06 3.90 -0.69
C CYS A 140 -12.97 5.22 -1.48
N GLY A 141 -13.81 5.41 -2.48
CA GLY A 141 -13.82 6.61 -3.33
C GLY A 141 -14.19 7.90 -2.60
N ASP A 142 -14.73 7.79 -1.41
CA ASP A 142 -14.96 8.89 -0.47
C ASP A 142 -13.68 9.37 0.24
N ARG A 143 -12.63 8.54 0.27
CA ARG A 143 -11.35 8.82 0.95
C ARG A 143 -10.25 9.27 0.00
N PHE A 144 -10.19 8.70 -1.20
CA PHE A 144 -9.11 8.96 -2.16
C PHE A 144 -9.63 9.67 -3.40
N SER A 145 -8.95 10.77 -3.79
CA SER A 145 -9.31 11.53 -5.00
C SER A 145 -8.71 10.94 -6.26
N TYR A 146 -7.50 10.37 -6.16
CA TYR A 146 -6.81 9.74 -7.29
C TYR A 146 -6.21 8.40 -6.88
N ALA A 147 -6.32 7.44 -7.81
CA ALA A 147 -5.72 6.12 -7.72
C ALA A 147 -4.90 5.84 -8.98
N ALA A 148 -3.61 5.53 -8.85
CA ALA A 148 -2.72 5.25 -9.97
C ALA A 148 -2.12 3.85 -9.87
N SER A 149 -2.52 2.97 -10.79
CA SER A 149 -2.02 1.60 -10.87
C SER A 149 -0.88 1.49 -11.89
N LEU A 150 0.29 1.07 -11.41
CA LEU A 150 1.49 0.84 -12.22
C LEU A 150 1.65 -0.66 -12.42
N SER A 151 1.42 -1.15 -13.64
CA SER A 151 1.51 -2.58 -13.99
C SER A 151 0.74 -3.47 -13.00
N GLY A 152 -0.47 -3.04 -12.60
CA GLY A 152 -1.29 -3.75 -11.61
C GLY A 152 -1.74 -5.13 -12.11
N ALA A 153 -1.71 -6.13 -11.24
CA ALA A 153 -2.24 -7.47 -11.50
C ALA A 153 -3.78 -7.46 -11.42
N CYS A 154 -4.45 -6.71 -12.33
CA CYS A 154 -5.86 -6.37 -12.22
C CYS A 154 -6.80 -7.48 -12.71
N ASP A 155 -6.37 -8.28 -13.68
CA ASP A 155 -7.15 -9.43 -14.16
C ASP A 155 -6.90 -10.66 -13.26
N ARG A 156 -7.48 -10.61 -12.06
CA ARG A 156 -7.38 -11.76 -11.12
C ARG A 156 -8.22 -12.94 -11.58
N ALA A 157 -9.37 -12.68 -12.21
CA ALA A 157 -10.22 -13.76 -12.72
C ALA A 157 -9.53 -14.53 -13.84
N GLY A 158 -8.86 -13.83 -14.76
CA GLY A 158 -8.11 -14.47 -15.85
C GLY A 158 -6.87 -15.23 -15.39
N THR A 159 -6.30 -14.90 -14.24
CA THR A 159 -5.13 -15.59 -13.69
C THR A 159 -5.46 -16.83 -12.86
N ILE A 160 -6.73 -17.07 -12.55
CA ILE A 160 -7.16 -18.29 -11.84
C ILE A 160 -7.32 -19.41 -12.87
N PRO A 161 -6.63 -20.57 -12.72
CA PRO A 161 -6.81 -21.72 -13.59
C PRO A 161 -8.30 -22.13 -13.67
N GLU A 162 -8.79 -22.42 -14.86
CA GLU A 162 -10.20 -22.76 -15.06
C GLU A 162 -10.66 -23.90 -14.15
N ALA A 163 -9.82 -24.93 -13.99
CA ALA A 163 -10.06 -26.03 -13.08
C ALA A 163 -10.29 -25.63 -11.61
N ALA A 164 -9.71 -24.50 -11.20
CA ALA A 164 -9.80 -24.02 -9.82
C ALA A 164 -10.84 -22.91 -9.62
N ARG A 165 -11.47 -22.41 -10.70
CA ARG A 165 -12.49 -21.33 -10.60
C ARG A 165 -13.77 -21.78 -9.90
N SER A 166 -14.07 -23.07 -9.92
CA SER A 166 -15.25 -23.66 -9.29
C SER A 166 -14.99 -24.21 -7.89
N CYS A 167 -13.75 -24.17 -7.39
CA CYS A 167 -13.45 -24.62 -6.04
C CYS A 167 -14.16 -23.74 -5.00
N SER A 168 -14.89 -24.38 -4.11
CA SER A 168 -15.63 -23.75 -3.01
C SER A 168 -15.02 -24.05 -1.63
N SER A 169 -14.04 -24.94 -1.57
CA SER A 169 -13.37 -25.36 -0.33
C SER A 169 -11.89 -25.66 -0.52
N LEU A 170 -11.12 -25.60 0.58
CA LEU A 170 -9.71 -26.03 0.58
C LEU A 170 -9.56 -27.50 0.21
N GLN A 171 -10.51 -28.36 0.58
CA GLN A 171 -10.45 -29.78 0.24
C GLN A 171 -10.55 -30.00 -1.28
N GLU A 172 -11.46 -29.32 -1.95
CA GLU A 172 -11.58 -29.38 -3.42
C GLU A 172 -10.30 -28.87 -4.11
N LEU A 173 -9.66 -27.85 -3.56
CA LEU A 173 -8.37 -27.35 -4.06
C LEU A 173 -7.25 -28.39 -3.87
N GLU A 174 -7.17 -29.06 -2.71
CA GLU A 174 -6.20 -30.14 -2.47
C GLU A 174 -6.39 -31.29 -3.46
N ASP A 175 -7.62 -31.66 -3.77
CA ASP A 175 -7.94 -32.70 -4.75
C ASP A 175 -7.51 -32.30 -6.18
N LEU A 176 -7.47 -31.00 -6.47
CA LEU A 176 -6.99 -30.48 -7.76
C LEU A 176 -5.46 -30.28 -7.81
N ARG A 177 -4.77 -30.32 -6.68
CA ARG A 177 -3.33 -30.03 -6.58
C ARG A 177 -2.46 -30.77 -7.63
N PRO A 178 -2.69 -32.07 -7.96
CA PRO A 178 -1.91 -32.75 -8.99
C PRO A 178 -2.05 -32.20 -10.41
N LYS A 179 -3.10 -31.38 -10.65
CA LYS A 179 -3.42 -30.77 -11.95
C LYS A 179 -2.96 -29.30 -12.05
N LEU A 180 -2.42 -28.75 -10.97
CA LEU A 180 -2.00 -27.36 -10.88
C LEU A 180 -0.47 -27.28 -10.77
N THR A 181 0.12 -26.26 -11.37
CA THR A 181 1.50 -25.90 -11.04
C THR A 181 1.57 -25.42 -9.59
N GLN A 182 2.76 -25.47 -8.97
CA GLN A 182 2.94 -24.97 -7.61
C GLN A 182 2.50 -23.52 -7.47
N MET A 183 2.81 -22.70 -8.47
CA MET A 183 2.43 -21.28 -8.47
C MET A 183 0.90 -21.08 -8.53
N GLU A 184 0.21 -21.84 -9.38
CA GLU A 184 -1.26 -21.79 -9.50
C GLU A 184 -1.92 -22.26 -8.21
N TYR A 185 -1.45 -23.37 -7.64
CA TYR A 185 -1.94 -23.89 -6.37
C TYR A 185 -1.78 -22.85 -5.25
N ASP A 186 -0.60 -22.28 -5.09
CA ASP A 186 -0.32 -21.29 -4.04
C ASP A 186 -1.17 -20.01 -4.22
N MET A 187 -1.40 -19.61 -5.47
CA MET A 187 -2.23 -18.46 -5.78
C MET A 187 -3.69 -18.71 -5.38
N VAL A 188 -4.26 -19.86 -5.76
CA VAL A 188 -5.66 -20.21 -5.44
C VAL A 188 -5.81 -20.50 -3.94
N ARG A 189 -4.88 -21.24 -3.34
CA ARG A 189 -4.87 -21.51 -1.89
C ARG A 189 -4.92 -20.24 -1.07
N ARG A 190 -4.18 -19.21 -1.46
CA ARG A 190 -4.21 -17.90 -0.79
C ARG A 190 -5.58 -17.23 -0.85
N MET A 191 -6.41 -17.53 -1.84
CA MET A 191 -7.78 -16.98 -1.90
C MET A 191 -8.71 -17.65 -0.88
N PHE A 192 -8.45 -18.89 -0.47
CA PHE A 192 -9.20 -19.58 0.59
C PHE A 192 -8.67 -19.24 1.99
N ILE A 193 -7.40 -18.87 2.08
CA ILE A 193 -6.76 -18.48 3.34
C ILE A 193 -6.78 -16.93 3.46
N THR A 194 -7.21 -16.25 2.41
CA THR A 194 -7.30 -14.77 2.38
C THR A 194 -8.73 -14.27 2.45
#